data_bbb5fecffe598c46d0709c54ed46908f
#
_entry.id   bbb5fecffe598c46d0709c54ed46908f
#
_cell.length_a   1.000
_cell.length_b   1.000
_cell.length_c   1.000
_cell.angle_alpha   90.00
_cell.angle_beta   90.00
_cell.angle_gamma   90.00
#
_symmetry.space_group_name_H-M   'P 1'
#
loop_
_entity.id
_entity.type
_entity.pdbx_description
1 polymer ?
#
loop_
_entity_poly.entity_id
_entity_poly.type
_entity_poly.pdbx_seq_one_letter_code
_entity_poly.pdbx_strand_id
1 'polypeptide(L)'
;MRIGSIEELQAYFTYSPDRDIVVSGHRGGMMAGYPENCIESCEKTLSLLPTFFEIDFSFTKDSIPVLMHDLTIDRTTTGKGRVSDYTYEELQQFALVDRHRKETPYKIPRLKDMLEWGKDRVVFNFDNKYVNTKGVSDRVRRASIDYYIRQLQPGGDWAEYHNIVLSVRSLDEALRYWNSGIRQVMFCVEISSRADFEAYDASPIPWRYIMAYIRTAVDPRLQEVYDLLHARGVMTMTSIVE
;
A
#
# COMPACT_ATOMS: atom_id res chain seq x y z
N MET A 1 0.05 -3.05 -18.31
CA MET A 1 -0.55 -4.25 -17.68
C MET A 1 -1.98 -3.89 -17.31
N ARG A 2 -2.93 -4.82 -17.43
CA ARG A 2 -4.32 -4.58 -17.03
C ARG A 2 -4.67 -5.54 -15.89
N ILE A 3 -5.20 -5.02 -14.78
CA ILE A 3 -5.66 -5.81 -13.62
C ILE A 3 -7.13 -5.48 -13.41
N GLY A 4 -8.00 -6.29 -13.99
CA GLY A 4 -9.46 -6.10 -13.93
C GLY A 4 -10.18 -7.19 -13.11
N SER A 5 -9.42 -8.15 -12.50
CA SER A 5 -9.97 -9.17 -11.62
C SER A 5 -8.98 -9.58 -10.53
N ILE A 6 -9.49 -10.26 -9.48
CA ILE A 6 -8.62 -10.79 -8.43
C ILE A 6 -7.70 -11.90 -8.96
N GLU A 7 -8.15 -12.68 -9.94
CA GLU A 7 -7.34 -13.73 -10.55
C GLU A 7 -6.14 -13.13 -11.30
N GLU A 8 -6.34 -12.01 -12.00
CA GLU A 8 -5.25 -11.29 -12.67
C GLU A 8 -4.27 -10.69 -11.65
N LEU A 9 -4.77 -10.15 -10.53
CA LEU A 9 -3.93 -9.66 -9.43
C LEU A 9 -3.12 -10.79 -8.81
N GLN A 10 -3.73 -11.95 -8.55
CA GLN A 10 -3.06 -13.14 -8.03
C GLN A 10 -1.98 -13.65 -9.01
N ALA A 11 -2.30 -13.73 -10.29
CA ALA A 11 -1.34 -14.13 -11.32
C ALA A 11 -0.15 -13.14 -11.40
N TYR A 12 -0.42 -11.86 -11.21
CA TYR A 12 0.64 -10.83 -11.18
C TYR A 12 1.62 -11.02 -10.01
N PHE A 13 1.19 -11.53 -8.87
CA PHE A 13 2.03 -11.76 -7.69
C PHE A 13 2.38 -13.24 -7.44
N THR A 14 2.05 -14.13 -8.39
CA THR A 14 2.48 -15.53 -8.29
C THR A 14 3.98 -15.63 -8.56
N TYR A 15 4.71 -16.26 -7.65
CA TYR A 15 6.15 -16.54 -7.84
C TYR A 15 6.40 -17.52 -8.98
N SER A 16 7.40 -17.23 -9.79
CA SER A 16 8.01 -18.14 -10.75
C SER A 16 9.51 -17.84 -10.82
N PRO A 17 10.39 -18.86 -10.88
CA PRO A 17 11.85 -18.64 -10.94
C PRO A 17 12.30 -17.93 -12.22
N ASP A 18 11.52 -18.03 -13.30
CA ASP A 18 11.82 -17.44 -14.61
C ASP A 18 11.21 -16.05 -14.79
N ARG A 19 10.58 -15.52 -13.75
CA ARG A 19 9.89 -14.23 -13.82
C ARG A 19 10.86 -13.09 -13.58
N ASP A 20 10.66 -11.99 -14.33
CA ASP A 20 11.34 -10.71 -14.07
C ASP A 20 11.02 -10.19 -12.67
N ILE A 21 12.00 -9.47 -12.07
CA ILE A 21 11.84 -8.81 -10.78
C ILE A 21 10.73 -7.76 -10.89
N VAL A 22 9.79 -7.80 -9.96
CA VAL A 22 8.74 -6.80 -9.81
C VAL A 22 9.21 -5.73 -8.83
N VAL A 23 9.11 -4.47 -9.24
CA VAL A 23 9.55 -3.33 -8.41
C VAL A 23 8.35 -2.65 -7.78
N SER A 24 8.48 -2.31 -6.49
CA SER A 24 7.53 -1.46 -5.78
C SER A 24 8.05 -0.03 -5.70
N GLY A 25 7.29 0.92 -6.23
CA GLY A 25 7.55 2.35 -6.05
C GLY A 25 7.04 2.82 -4.69
N HIS A 26 7.94 2.87 -3.69
CA HIS A 26 7.60 3.38 -2.35
C HIS A 26 7.12 4.82 -2.44
N ARG A 27 5.88 5.08 -1.99
CA ARG A 27 5.18 6.38 -2.07
C ARG A 27 5.15 6.98 -3.48
N GLY A 28 5.03 6.14 -4.51
CA GLY A 28 5.03 6.59 -5.90
C GLY A 28 6.42 6.73 -6.54
N GLY A 29 7.52 6.42 -5.81
CA GLY A 29 8.89 6.41 -6.38
C GLY A 29 9.59 7.76 -6.35
N MET A 30 9.56 8.44 -5.24
CA MET A 30 10.17 9.76 -4.93
C MET A 30 11.45 10.09 -5.69
N MET A 31 11.41 11.12 -6.52
CA MET A 31 12.57 11.63 -7.30
C MET A 31 12.71 13.15 -7.16
N ALA A 32 13.85 13.70 -7.58
CA ALA A 32 14.03 15.15 -7.66
C ALA A 32 12.96 15.76 -8.58
N GLY A 33 12.22 16.75 -8.09
CA GLY A 33 11.11 17.40 -8.77
C GLY A 33 9.79 16.59 -8.77
N TYR A 34 9.76 15.39 -8.17
CA TYR A 34 8.59 14.52 -8.08
C TYR A 34 8.36 14.10 -6.63
N PRO A 35 7.38 14.71 -5.93
CA PRO A 35 7.09 14.46 -4.54
C PRO A 35 6.58 13.04 -4.26
N GLU A 36 6.69 12.59 -3.01
CA GLU A 36 6.04 11.36 -2.58
C GLU A 36 4.51 11.47 -2.61
N ASN A 37 3.83 10.34 -2.78
CA ASN A 37 2.37 10.22 -2.69
C ASN A 37 1.64 11.20 -3.65
N CYS A 38 2.11 11.33 -4.89
CA CYS A 38 1.41 12.09 -5.92
C CYS A 38 1.37 11.34 -7.26
N ILE A 39 0.36 11.65 -8.06
CA ILE A 39 0.10 10.98 -9.35
C ILE A 39 1.27 11.18 -10.31
N GLU A 40 1.84 12.38 -10.34
CA GLU A 40 2.93 12.75 -11.25
C GLU A 40 4.23 11.96 -10.95
N SER A 41 4.48 11.61 -9.69
CA SER A 41 5.59 10.73 -9.32
C SER A 41 5.36 9.31 -9.82
N CYS A 42 4.14 8.82 -9.70
CA CYS A 42 3.76 7.51 -10.24
C CYS A 42 3.91 7.48 -11.76
N GLU A 43 3.43 8.49 -12.48
CA GLU A 43 3.62 8.63 -13.93
C GLU A 43 5.10 8.66 -14.32
N LYS A 44 5.90 9.45 -13.59
CA LYS A 44 7.33 9.53 -13.85
C LYS A 44 8.01 8.18 -13.65
N THR A 45 7.67 7.47 -12.57
CA THR A 45 8.24 6.14 -12.28
C THR A 45 7.86 5.13 -13.36
N LEU A 46 6.58 5.09 -13.79
CA LEU A 46 6.13 4.21 -14.87
C LEU A 46 6.81 4.50 -16.20
N SER A 47 7.22 5.76 -16.44
CA SER A 47 7.98 6.10 -17.64
C SER A 47 9.38 5.51 -17.69
N LEU A 48 9.90 5.04 -16.54
CA LEU A 48 11.23 4.48 -16.39
C LEU A 48 11.22 2.95 -16.34
N LEU A 49 10.26 2.36 -15.63
CA LEU A 49 10.16 0.90 -15.46
C LEU A 49 8.74 0.46 -15.07
N PRO A 50 8.33 -0.77 -15.43
CA PRO A 50 7.11 -1.38 -14.93
C PRO A 50 7.18 -1.50 -13.40
N THR A 51 6.14 -1.01 -12.71
CA THR A 51 6.14 -0.92 -11.25
C THR A 51 4.72 -0.99 -10.70
N PHE A 52 4.54 -1.50 -9.49
CA PHE A 52 3.37 -1.24 -8.66
C PHE A 52 3.74 -0.23 -7.57
N PHE A 53 2.76 0.39 -6.94
CA PHE A 53 3.02 1.47 -6.00
C PHE A 53 2.55 1.13 -4.59
N GLU A 54 3.41 1.38 -3.63
CA GLU A 54 2.97 1.56 -2.25
C GLU A 54 2.55 3.01 -2.07
N ILE A 55 1.38 3.22 -1.44
CA ILE A 55 0.82 4.52 -1.17
C ILE A 55 0.22 4.59 0.23
N ASP A 56 0.26 5.80 0.78
CA ASP A 56 -0.28 6.13 2.10
C ASP A 56 -1.37 7.18 1.98
N PHE A 57 -2.37 7.12 2.86
CA PHE A 57 -3.34 8.19 2.94
C PHE A 57 -3.75 8.52 4.38
N SER A 58 -4.18 9.75 4.57
CA SER A 58 -4.72 10.30 5.80
C SER A 58 -6.05 11.00 5.53
N PHE A 59 -6.81 11.30 6.60
CA PHE A 59 -8.10 11.95 6.49
C PHE A 59 -8.00 13.44 6.81
N THR A 60 -8.63 14.26 5.97
CA THR A 60 -8.86 15.68 6.19
C THR A 60 -9.92 15.91 7.27
N LYS A 61 -10.10 17.16 7.68
CA LYS A 61 -11.15 17.62 8.61
C LYS A 61 -12.56 17.28 8.13
N ASP A 62 -12.79 17.35 6.83
CA ASP A 62 -14.04 16.98 6.16
C ASP A 62 -14.10 15.50 5.73
N SER A 63 -13.21 14.67 6.31
CA SER A 63 -13.17 13.21 6.13
C SER A 63 -12.89 12.73 4.71
N ILE A 64 -12.24 13.55 3.89
CA ILE A 64 -11.79 13.17 2.55
C ILE A 64 -10.42 12.46 2.68
N PRO A 65 -10.25 11.22 2.15
CA PRO A 65 -8.95 10.56 2.10
C PRO A 65 -8.04 11.27 1.09
N VAL A 66 -6.86 11.72 1.57
CA VAL A 66 -5.83 12.36 0.75
C VAL A 66 -4.51 11.61 0.87
N LEU A 67 -3.72 11.58 -0.19
CA LEU A 67 -2.42 10.90 -0.16
C LEU A 67 -1.45 11.67 0.73
N MET A 68 -1.08 11.08 1.85
CA MET A 68 -0.17 11.66 2.82
C MET A 68 0.34 10.58 3.77
N HIS A 69 1.67 10.43 3.85
CA HIS A 69 2.30 9.49 4.77
C HIS A 69 2.20 9.95 6.23
N ASP A 70 2.58 11.19 6.49
CA ASP A 70 2.62 11.75 7.84
C ASP A 70 1.23 12.22 8.27
N LEU A 71 0.96 12.25 9.56
CA LEU A 71 -0.27 12.87 10.09
C LEU A 71 -0.23 14.42 10.03
N THR A 72 0.92 15.00 9.64
CA THR A 72 1.12 16.43 9.42
C THR A 72 1.60 16.68 7.99
N ILE A 73 1.37 17.90 7.49
CA ILE A 73 1.78 18.32 6.14
C ILE A 73 3.18 18.94 6.08
N ASP A 74 3.86 19.06 7.22
CA ASP A 74 5.09 19.87 7.40
C ASP A 74 6.27 19.39 6.54
N ARG A 75 6.43 18.09 6.42
CA ARG A 75 7.59 17.51 5.73
C ARG A 75 7.45 17.54 4.21
N THR A 76 6.26 17.33 3.70
CA THR A 76 6.02 17.06 2.27
C THR A 76 5.32 18.20 1.55
N THR A 77 5.02 19.30 2.24
CA THR A 77 4.38 20.47 1.63
C THR A 77 5.04 21.79 2.06
N THR A 78 4.57 22.89 1.47
CA THR A 78 4.91 24.26 1.87
C THR A 78 4.14 24.72 3.11
N GLY A 79 3.13 23.94 3.56
CA GLY A 79 2.31 24.22 4.73
C GLY A 79 2.85 23.61 6.02
N LYS A 80 2.09 23.78 7.10
CA LYS A 80 2.35 23.20 8.43
C LYS A 80 1.05 22.82 9.12
N GLY A 81 1.12 21.88 10.05
CA GLY A 81 -0.01 21.43 10.86
C GLY A 81 -0.51 20.03 10.49
N ARG A 82 -1.57 19.60 11.14
CA ARG A 82 -2.12 18.25 10.94
C ARG A 82 -3.00 18.22 9.71
N VAL A 83 -2.98 17.13 8.98
CA VAL A 83 -3.91 16.87 7.85
C VAL A 83 -5.36 17.05 8.30
N SER A 84 -5.70 16.54 9.49
CA SER A 84 -7.05 16.59 10.05
C SER A 84 -7.52 17.99 10.50
N ASP A 85 -6.65 19.00 10.48
CA ASP A 85 -7.02 20.37 10.84
C ASP A 85 -7.55 21.15 9.63
N TYR A 86 -7.34 20.64 8.41
CA TYR A 86 -7.71 21.26 7.13
C TYR A 86 -8.79 20.46 6.41
N THR A 87 -9.70 21.17 5.73
CA THR A 87 -10.52 20.56 4.67
C THR A 87 -9.66 20.25 3.45
N TYR A 88 -10.17 19.43 2.53
CA TYR A 88 -9.46 19.15 1.28
C TYR A 88 -9.20 20.43 0.47
N GLU A 89 -10.18 21.34 0.41
CA GLU A 89 -10.04 22.62 -0.28
C GLU A 89 -8.96 23.51 0.33
N GLU A 90 -8.92 23.59 1.66
CA GLU A 90 -7.87 24.33 2.38
C GLU A 90 -6.48 23.75 2.14
N LEU A 91 -6.34 22.42 1.99
CA LEU A 91 -5.05 21.79 1.66
C LEU A 91 -4.53 22.17 0.28
N GLN A 92 -5.40 22.54 -0.67
CA GLN A 92 -5.01 22.89 -2.04
C GLN A 92 -4.25 24.22 -2.13
N GLN A 93 -4.23 25.05 -1.08
CA GLN A 93 -3.35 26.23 -1.03
C GLN A 93 -1.86 25.86 -0.95
N PHE A 94 -1.52 24.69 -0.38
CA PHE A 94 -0.13 24.27 -0.21
C PHE A 94 0.36 23.51 -1.44
N ALA A 95 1.63 23.72 -1.79
CA ALA A 95 2.31 22.92 -2.81
C ALA A 95 3.03 21.72 -2.18
N LEU A 96 3.12 20.62 -2.90
CA LEU A 96 3.99 19.51 -2.54
C LEU A 96 5.46 19.91 -2.75
N VAL A 97 6.34 19.40 -1.89
CA VAL A 97 7.79 19.56 -2.02
C VAL A 97 8.45 18.20 -2.29
N ASP A 98 9.49 18.19 -3.11
CA ASP A 98 10.25 16.97 -3.38
C ASP A 98 11.14 16.55 -2.18
N ARG A 99 11.87 15.45 -2.32
CA ARG A 99 12.75 14.92 -1.26
C ARG A 99 13.86 15.89 -0.83
N HIS A 100 14.16 16.92 -1.64
CA HIS A 100 15.13 17.98 -1.35
C HIS A 100 14.45 19.24 -0.81
N ARG A 101 13.18 19.18 -0.44
CA ARG A 101 12.37 20.32 0.04
C ARG A 101 12.16 21.42 -1.00
N LYS A 102 12.38 21.12 -2.27
CA LYS A 102 12.11 22.05 -3.36
C LYS A 102 10.62 22.01 -3.70
N GLU A 103 10.01 23.18 -3.74
CA GLU A 103 8.62 23.35 -4.13
C GLU A 103 8.37 22.88 -5.56
N THR A 104 7.23 22.22 -5.77
CA THR A 104 6.78 21.73 -7.07
C THR A 104 5.42 22.34 -7.41
N PRO A 105 4.95 22.27 -8.66
CA PRO A 105 3.61 22.74 -9.02
C PRO A 105 2.49 21.80 -8.56
N TYR A 106 2.83 20.66 -7.96
CA TYR A 106 1.88 19.59 -7.64
C TYR A 106 1.19 19.84 -6.31
N LYS A 107 -0.02 19.30 -6.19
CA LYS A 107 -0.89 19.43 -5.02
C LYS A 107 -1.17 18.08 -4.38
N ILE A 108 -1.65 18.09 -3.13
CA ILE A 108 -2.05 16.87 -2.43
C ILE A 108 -3.26 16.26 -3.17
N PRO A 109 -3.16 15.03 -3.73
CA PRO A 109 -4.27 14.40 -4.41
C PRO A 109 -5.20 13.70 -3.42
N ARG A 110 -6.48 13.55 -3.79
CA ARG A 110 -7.39 12.62 -3.11
C ARG A 110 -7.02 11.19 -3.45
N LEU A 111 -7.28 10.27 -2.52
CA LEU A 111 -7.14 8.84 -2.80
C LEU A 111 -8.02 8.42 -4.00
N LYS A 112 -9.23 8.97 -4.11
CA LYS A 112 -10.12 8.72 -5.25
C LYS A 112 -9.46 9.05 -6.59
N ASP A 113 -8.80 10.21 -6.70
CA ASP A 113 -8.14 10.63 -7.94
C ASP A 113 -6.99 9.68 -8.31
N MET A 114 -6.24 9.19 -7.32
CA MET A 114 -5.19 8.20 -7.51
C MET A 114 -5.76 6.85 -7.96
N LEU A 115 -6.84 6.38 -7.35
CA LEU A 115 -7.49 5.13 -7.73
C LEU A 115 -8.07 5.20 -9.14
N GLU A 116 -8.73 6.29 -9.51
CA GLU A 116 -9.25 6.52 -10.87
C GLU A 116 -8.11 6.55 -11.89
N TRP A 117 -7.03 7.26 -11.59
CA TRP A 117 -5.83 7.28 -12.43
C TRP A 117 -5.21 5.89 -12.63
N GLY A 118 -5.13 5.09 -11.57
CA GLY A 118 -4.48 3.78 -11.56
C GLY A 118 -5.38 2.62 -11.99
N LYS A 119 -6.68 2.85 -12.18
CA LYS A 119 -7.64 1.80 -12.57
C LYS A 119 -7.18 1.12 -13.86
N ASP A 120 -7.12 -0.21 -13.86
CA ASP A 120 -6.68 -1.06 -14.96
C ASP A 120 -5.24 -0.77 -15.46
N ARG A 121 -4.43 0.02 -14.73
CA ARG A 121 -3.08 0.43 -15.14
C ARG A 121 -1.99 -0.09 -14.22
N VAL A 122 -2.19 0.02 -12.92
CA VAL A 122 -1.19 -0.29 -11.89
C VAL A 122 -1.83 -0.97 -10.70
N VAL A 123 -1.02 -1.61 -9.88
CA VAL A 123 -1.43 -2.13 -8.58
C VAL A 123 -1.02 -1.15 -7.48
N PHE A 124 -1.88 -0.97 -6.50
CA PHE A 124 -1.61 -0.21 -5.29
C PHE A 124 -1.49 -1.12 -4.08
N ASN A 125 -0.41 -0.97 -3.32
CA ASN A 125 -0.26 -1.52 -1.99
C ASN A 125 -0.55 -0.42 -0.96
N PHE A 126 -1.67 -0.55 -0.24
CA PHE A 126 -2.11 0.43 0.75
C PHE A 126 -1.41 0.19 2.08
N ASP A 127 -0.62 1.15 2.56
CA ASP A 127 -0.11 1.16 3.92
C ASP A 127 -1.04 1.96 4.86
N ASN A 128 -1.70 1.24 5.79
CA ASN A 128 -2.64 1.86 6.71
C ASN A 128 -1.91 2.58 7.85
N LYS A 129 -1.70 3.88 7.73
CA LYS A 129 -0.98 4.71 8.71
C LYS A 129 -1.58 4.68 10.11
N TYR A 130 -2.90 4.53 10.23
CA TYR A 130 -3.56 4.44 11.54
C TYR A 130 -3.32 3.10 12.25
N VAL A 131 -2.94 2.06 11.52
CA VAL A 131 -2.49 0.79 12.10
C VAL A 131 -1.01 0.85 12.47
N ASN A 132 -0.20 1.49 11.63
CA ASN A 132 1.26 1.41 11.68
C ASN A 132 1.93 2.52 12.50
N THR A 133 1.23 3.64 12.77
CA THR A 133 1.82 4.77 13.49
C THR A 133 1.90 4.49 15.00
N LYS A 134 3.10 4.70 15.56
CA LYS A 134 3.32 4.61 17.00
C LYS A 134 2.47 5.66 17.75
N GLY A 135 1.85 5.24 18.85
CA GLY A 135 1.02 6.11 19.68
C GLY A 135 -0.45 6.22 19.23
N VAL A 136 -0.83 5.59 18.13
CA VAL A 136 -2.24 5.45 17.74
C VAL A 136 -2.90 4.42 18.66
N SER A 137 -4.06 4.78 19.22
CA SER A 137 -4.81 3.89 20.13
C SER A 137 -5.43 2.70 19.39
N ASP A 138 -5.66 1.58 20.07
CA ASP A 138 -6.32 0.41 19.49
C ASP A 138 -7.73 0.70 18.97
N ARG A 139 -8.43 1.67 19.58
CA ARG A 139 -9.73 2.12 19.09
C ARG A 139 -9.61 2.71 17.69
N VAL A 140 -8.63 3.58 17.47
CA VAL A 140 -8.39 4.22 16.17
C VAL A 140 -7.92 3.19 15.14
N ARG A 141 -7.02 2.28 15.54
CA ARG A 141 -6.57 1.16 14.68
C ARG A 141 -7.76 0.33 14.19
N ARG A 142 -8.62 -0.12 15.10
CA ARG A 142 -9.81 -0.89 14.75
C ARG A 142 -10.76 -0.11 13.85
N ALA A 143 -11.03 1.16 14.17
CA ALA A 143 -11.89 2.00 13.35
C ALA A 143 -11.37 2.19 11.93
N SER A 144 -10.04 2.29 11.76
CA SER A 144 -9.39 2.37 10.45
C SER A 144 -9.55 1.08 9.65
N ILE A 145 -9.35 -0.09 10.27
CA ILE A 145 -9.60 -1.39 9.61
C ILE A 145 -11.08 -1.52 9.20
N ASP A 146 -12.00 -1.14 10.08
CA ASP A 146 -13.44 -1.17 9.78
C ASP A 146 -13.83 -0.20 8.65
N TYR A 147 -13.12 0.93 8.55
CA TYR A 147 -13.28 1.83 7.41
C TYR A 147 -12.88 1.13 6.10
N TYR A 148 -11.70 0.49 6.03
CA TYR A 148 -11.25 -0.24 4.85
C TYR A 148 -12.23 -1.36 4.47
N ILE A 149 -12.71 -2.11 5.46
CA ILE A 149 -13.71 -3.17 5.23
C ILE A 149 -14.95 -2.59 4.58
N ARG A 150 -15.51 -1.50 5.11
CA ARG A 150 -16.70 -0.85 4.52
C ARG A 150 -16.45 -0.36 3.09
N GLN A 151 -15.27 0.20 2.81
CA GLN A 151 -14.95 0.66 1.46
C GLN A 151 -14.83 -0.48 0.45
N LEU A 152 -14.39 -1.65 0.90
CA LEU A 152 -14.22 -2.85 0.07
C LEU A 152 -15.50 -3.69 -0.06
N GLN A 153 -16.49 -3.50 0.81
CA GLN A 153 -17.76 -4.22 0.71
C GLN A 153 -18.65 -3.68 -0.43
N PRO A 154 -19.63 -4.44 -0.93
CA PRO A 154 -20.56 -3.98 -1.95
C PRO A 154 -21.21 -2.63 -1.57
N GLY A 155 -21.11 -1.66 -2.48
CA GLY A 155 -21.56 -0.28 -2.26
C GLY A 155 -20.55 0.66 -1.64
N GLY A 156 -19.38 0.17 -1.24
CA GLY A 156 -18.26 1.02 -0.83
C GLY A 156 -17.47 1.55 -2.04
N ASP A 157 -16.73 2.62 -1.84
CA ASP A 157 -16.01 3.34 -2.90
C ASP A 157 -14.90 2.51 -3.57
N TRP A 158 -14.43 1.43 -2.90
CA TRP A 158 -13.35 0.57 -3.42
C TRP A 158 -13.84 -0.81 -3.87
N ALA A 159 -15.13 -1.06 -3.85
CA ALA A 159 -15.71 -2.37 -4.16
C ALA A 159 -15.36 -2.87 -5.58
N GLU A 160 -15.25 -1.97 -6.54
CA GLU A 160 -14.99 -2.27 -7.95
C GLU A 160 -13.51 -2.22 -8.36
N TYR A 161 -12.60 -2.00 -7.39
CA TYR A 161 -11.16 -1.99 -7.66
C TYR A 161 -10.53 -3.35 -7.33
N HIS A 162 -9.94 -3.99 -8.36
CA HIS A 162 -9.27 -5.29 -8.24
C HIS A 162 -7.75 -5.20 -8.24
N ASN A 163 -7.21 -3.98 -8.19
CA ASN A 163 -5.79 -3.67 -8.23
C ASN A 163 -5.23 -3.22 -6.86
N ILE A 164 -5.87 -3.64 -5.78
CA ILE A 164 -5.49 -3.27 -4.41
C ILE A 164 -4.86 -4.45 -3.68
N VAL A 165 -3.72 -4.19 -3.06
CA VAL A 165 -3.08 -5.03 -2.04
C VAL A 165 -3.14 -4.26 -0.72
N LEU A 166 -3.43 -4.92 0.39
CA LEU A 166 -3.42 -4.32 1.73
C LEU A 166 -2.18 -4.75 2.48
N SER A 167 -1.35 -3.80 2.90
CA SER A 167 -0.30 -4.07 3.88
C SER A 167 -0.93 -4.32 5.24
N VAL A 168 -0.74 -5.52 5.78
CA VAL A 168 -1.25 -5.94 7.10
C VAL A 168 -0.10 -6.32 8.02
N ARG A 169 -0.23 -6.01 9.31
CA ARG A 169 0.86 -6.14 10.30
C ARG A 169 0.79 -7.42 11.14
N SER A 170 -0.29 -8.15 11.04
CA SER A 170 -0.46 -9.41 11.77
C SER A 170 -1.45 -10.31 11.06
N LEU A 171 -1.38 -11.60 11.40
CA LEU A 171 -2.38 -12.57 10.94
C LEU A 171 -3.79 -12.20 11.44
N ASP A 172 -3.92 -11.68 12.66
CA ASP A 172 -5.22 -11.23 13.20
C ASP A 172 -5.83 -10.12 12.37
N GLU A 173 -5.03 -9.17 11.90
CA GLU A 173 -5.49 -8.12 10.98
C GLU A 173 -5.94 -8.71 9.65
N ALA A 174 -5.15 -9.58 9.04
CA ALA A 174 -5.52 -10.27 7.79
C ALA A 174 -6.81 -11.07 7.95
N LEU A 175 -6.95 -11.81 9.07
CA LEU A 175 -8.15 -12.58 9.38
C LEU A 175 -9.38 -11.69 9.57
N ARG A 176 -9.23 -10.47 10.07
CA ARG A 176 -10.34 -9.54 10.21
C ARG A 176 -10.92 -9.15 8.85
N TYR A 177 -10.08 -8.83 7.85
CA TYR A 177 -10.52 -8.61 6.48
C TYR A 177 -11.13 -9.87 5.88
N TRP A 178 -10.44 -11.02 6.02
CA TRP A 178 -10.89 -12.30 5.49
C TRP A 178 -12.25 -12.73 6.02
N ASN A 179 -12.45 -12.65 7.34
CA ASN A 179 -13.70 -13.02 8.01
C ASN A 179 -14.87 -12.05 7.71
N SER A 180 -14.54 -10.84 7.24
CA SER A 180 -15.56 -9.87 6.76
C SER A 180 -15.98 -10.11 5.32
N GLY A 181 -15.52 -11.21 4.69
CA GLY A 181 -15.92 -11.60 3.33
C GLY A 181 -15.14 -10.91 2.21
N ILE A 182 -14.10 -10.13 2.52
CA ILE A 182 -13.28 -9.45 1.50
C ILE A 182 -12.47 -10.48 0.71
N ARG A 183 -12.64 -10.48 -0.63
CA ARG A 183 -12.01 -11.44 -1.55
C ARG A 183 -11.44 -10.81 -2.82
N GLN A 184 -11.64 -9.51 -3.05
CA GLN A 184 -11.19 -8.80 -4.26
C GLN A 184 -9.81 -8.16 -4.12
N VAL A 185 -9.12 -8.34 -2.99
CA VAL A 185 -7.79 -7.80 -2.73
C VAL A 185 -6.83 -8.90 -2.30
N MET A 186 -5.53 -8.64 -2.40
CA MET A 186 -4.49 -9.46 -1.78
C MET A 186 -3.95 -8.79 -0.51
N PHE A 187 -3.20 -9.56 0.29
CA PHE A 187 -2.56 -9.09 1.51
C PHE A 187 -1.04 -9.13 1.35
N CYS A 188 -0.39 -8.01 1.61
CA CYS A 188 1.05 -7.93 1.81
C CYS A 188 1.32 -8.11 3.31
N VAL A 189 1.94 -9.24 3.68
CA VAL A 189 2.12 -9.66 5.06
C VAL A 189 3.60 -9.82 5.40
N GLU A 190 3.99 -9.52 6.64
CA GLU A 190 5.35 -9.78 7.11
C GLU A 190 5.48 -11.25 7.49
N ILE A 191 6.40 -11.97 6.81
CA ILE A 191 6.77 -13.35 7.12
C ILE A 191 8.29 -13.41 7.17
N SER A 192 8.85 -13.34 8.36
CA SER A 192 10.29 -13.29 8.61
C SER A 192 10.83 -14.45 9.45
N SER A 193 9.99 -15.46 9.68
CA SER A 193 10.37 -16.67 10.41
C SER A 193 9.54 -17.87 9.94
N ARG A 194 10.04 -19.07 10.27
CA ARG A 194 9.29 -20.31 10.07
C ARG A 194 7.96 -20.30 10.85
N ALA A 195 7.95 -19.75 12.05
CA ALA A 195 6.74 -19.65 12.86
C ALA A 195 5.66 -18.76 12.21
N ASP A 196 6.07 -17.65 11.58
CA ASP A 196 5.14 -16.81 10.80
C ASP A 196 4.56 -17.60 9.63
N PHE A 197 5.41 -18.32 8.88
CA PHE A 197 4.95 -19.17 7.79
C PHE A 197 3.93 -20.21 8.26
N GLU A 198 4.23 -20.95 9.32
CA GLU A 198 3.34 -21.98 9.87
C GLU A 198 2.01 -21.41 10.35
N ALA A 199 2.00 -20.20 10.93
CA ALA A 199 0.77 -19.51 11.33
C ALA A 199 -0.12 -19.18 10.14
N TYR A 200 0.45 -18.68 9.04
CA TYR A 200 -0.32 -18.43 7.81
C TYR A 200 -0.74 -19.72 7.10
N ASP A 201 0.10 -20.76 7.10
CA ASP A 201 -0.22 -22.06 6.49
C ASP A 201 -1.38 -22.77 7.20
N ALA A 202 -1.52 -22.58 8.52
CA ALA A 202 -2.63 -23.07 9.32
C ALA A 202 -3.88 -22.17 9.24
N SER A 203 -3.80 -20.99 8.63
CA SER A 203 -4.91 -20.05 8.54
C SER A 203 -5.89 -20.41 7.42
N PRO A 204 -7.14 -19.89 7.44
CA PRO A 204 -8.08 -20.10 6.35
C PRO A 204 -7.78 -19.25 5.10
N ILE A 205 -6.75 -18.40 5.10
CA ILE A 205 -6.41 -17.53 3.98
C ILE A 205 -5.55 -18.31 2.98
N PRO A 206 -6.04 -18.57 1.75
CA PRO A 206 -5.25 -19.29 0.76
C PRO A 206 -4.00 -18.51 0.34
N TRP A 207 -2.88 -19.18 0.14
CA TRP A 207 -1.61 -18.57 -0.22
C TRP A 207 -1.67 -17.68 -1.47
N ARG A 208 -2.55 -17.95 -2.44
CA ARG A 208 -2.76 -17.09 -3.61
C ARG A 208 -3.23 -15.66 -3.27
N TYR A 209 -3.68 -15.40 -2.03
CA TYR A 209 -4.04 -14.06 -1.54
C TYR A 209 -2.88 -13.35 -0.84
N ILE A 210 -1.72 -13.98 -0.73
CA ILE A 210 -0.59 -13.52 0.07
C ILE A 210 0.57 -13.10 -0.85
N MET A 211 1.12 -11.93 -0.59
CA MET A 211 2.45 -11.48 -0.96
C MET A 211 3.26 -11.34 0.34
N ALA A 212 4.43 -11.95 0.43
CA ALA A 212 5.22 -11.92 1.65
C ALA A 212 6.23 -10.77 1.61
N TYR A 213 6.18 -9.90 2.60
CA TYR A 213 7.17 -8.84 2.83
C TYR A 213 8.19 -9.29 3.87
N ILE A 214 9.45 -9.19 3.51
CA ILE A 214 10.59 -9.48 4.37
C ILE A 214 11.39 -8.19 4.52
N ARG A 215 11.37 -7.60 5.69
CA ARG A 215 11.86 -6.23 5.95
C ARG A 215 13.33 -5.99 5.62
N THR A 216 14.16 -7.00 5.77
CA THR A 216 15.60 -6.88 5.51
C THR A 216 15.91 -7.17 4.05
N ALA A 217 16.98 -6.58 3.52
CA ALA A 217 17.61 -7.05 2.30
C ALA A 217 17.80 -8.57 2.37
N VAL A 218 17.94 -9.23 1.23
CA VAL A 218 18.07 -10.70 1.16
C VAL A 218 18.98 -11.22 2.28
N ASP A 219 18.40 -11.97 3.20
CA ASP A 219 19.10 -12.55 4.36
C ASP A 219 19.26 -14.07 4.14
N PRO A 220 20.50 -14.57 3.94
CA PRO A 220 20.72 -16.00 3.76
C PRO A 220 20.21 -16.87 4.90
N ARG A 221 20.06 -16.33 6.12
CA ARG A 221 19.50 -17.05 7.26
C ARG A 221 18.01 -17.36 7.10
N LEU A 222 17.33 -16.67 6.18
CA LEU A 222 15.91 -16.87 5.88
C LEU A 222 15.69 -17.75 4.64
N GLN A 223 16.74 -18.40 4.11
CA GLN A 223 16.64 -19.21 2.88
C GLN A 223 15.53 -20.24 2.97
N GLU A 224 15.40 -20.94 4.10
CA GLU A 224 14.32 -21.91 4.31
C GLU A 224 12.92 -21.26 4.19
N VAL A 225 12.75 -20.05 4.70
CA VAL A 225 11.47 -19.31 4.63
C VAL A 225 11.17 -18.91 3.19
N TYR A 226 12.18 -18.44 2.45
CA TYR A 226 12.03 -18.13 1.01
C TYR A 226 11.61 -19.37 0.24
N ASP A 227 12.28 -20.53 0.47
CA ASP A 227 12.00 -21.78 -0.24
C ASP A 227 10.57 -22.27 0.05
N LEU A 228 10.13 -22.19 1.30
CA LEU A 228 8.76 -22.54 1.70
C LEU A 228 7.70 -21.65 1.03
N LEU A 229 7.92 -20.32 0.99
CA LEU A 229 7.02 -19.36 0.35
C LEU A 229 6.97 -19.58 -1.17
N HIS A 230 8.14 -19.74 -1.81
CA HIS A 230 8.24 -19.97 -3.24
C HIS A 230 7.58 -21.31 -3.65
N ALA A 231 7.70 -22.36 -2.83
CA ALA A 231 7.01 -23.64 -3.06
C ALA A 231 5.47 -23.51 -3.01
N ARG A 232 4.94 -22.47 -2.35
CA ARG A 232 3.52 -22.12 -2.32
C ARG A 232 3.12 -21.13 -3.42
N GLY A 233 4.04 -20.75 -4.32
CA GLY A 233 3.82 -19.75 -5.36
C GLY A 233 3.74 -18.31 -4.83
N VAL A 234 4.23 -18.06 -3.61
CA VAL A 234 4.18 -16.74 -2.97
C VAL A 234 5.37 -15.90 -3.38
N MET A 235 5.11 -14.73 -3.96
CA MET A 235 6.15 -13.74 -4.23
C MET A 235 6.64 -13.14 -2.92
N THR A 236 7.97 -13.02 -2.78
CA THR A 236 8.61 -12.35 -1.65
C THR A 236 9.10 -10.96 -2.06
N MET A 237 8.87 -9.97 -1.20
CA MET A 237 9.31 -8.60 -1.38
C MET A 237 10.27 -8.20 -0.26
N THR A 238 11.39 -7.57 -0.62
CA THR A 238 12.33 -6.98 0.34
C THR A 238 12.43 -5.48 0.11
N SER A 239 12.66 -4.72 1.17
CA SER A 239 12.97 -3.29 1.05
C SER A 239 14.46 -3.10 0.81
N ILE A 240 14.79 -2.31 -0.19
CA ILE A 240 16.16 -1.82 -0.46
C ILE A 240 16.30 -0.33 -0.14
N VAL A 241 15.32 0.25 0.57
CA VAL A 241 15.34 1.66 0.98
C VAL A 241 16.26 1.79 2.19
N GLU A 242 17.30 2.58 2.06
CA GLU A 242 18.16 3.06 3.14
C GLU A 242 17.53 4.27 3.83
#